data_fc5fb57512dca177785c77696cffccd3
#
_entry.id   fc5fb57512dca177785c77696cffccd3
#
_cell.length_a   1.000
_cell.length_b   1.000
_cell.length_c   1.000
_cell.angle_alpha   90.00
_cell.angle_beta   90.00
_cell.angle_gamma   90.00
#
_symmetry.space_group_name_H-M   'P 1'
#
loop_
_entity.id
_entity.type
_entity.pdbx_description
1 polymer ?
#
loop_
_entity_poly.entity_id
_entity_poly.type
_entity_poly.pdbx_seq_one_letter_code
_entity_poly.pdbx_strand_id
1 'polypeptide(L)'
;LDPMVARMERELRARAKPDPRVTALMAMPGVGWITAMTLVAEIGDISRFATARKLCAWAGLIPAVRNSDRTVRHGHITKQGSSAVRWVLCEAAQRARTQPPFARFYAECARRRGRHIAIVAVARKLLARCFHILKEVDATAISIGEGHPAGRARESACA
;
A
#
# COMPACT_ATOMS: atom_id res chain seq x y z
N LEU A 1 14.50 24.02 8.69
CA LEU A 1 14.64 22.86 7.79
C LEU A 1 15.75 23.16 6.80
N ASP A 2 16.63 22.17 6.54
CA ASP A 2 17.68 22.25 5.54
C ASP A 2 17.05 22.63 4.17
N PRO A 3 17.54 23.68 3.47
CA PRO A 3 16.99 24.10 2.19
C PRO A 3 17.03 23.00 1.12
N MET A 4 17.99 22.08 1.21
CA MET A 4 18.08 20.93 0.32
C MET A 4 16.90 19.96 0.55
N VAL A 5 16.54 19.66 1.81
CA VAL A 5 15.40 18.82 2.16
C VAL A 5 14.10 19.46 1.65
N ALA A 6 13.92 20.77 1.88
CA ALA A 6 12.75 21.49 1.41
C ALA A 6 12.60 21.48 -0.12
N ARG A 7 13.72 21.53 -0.85
CA ARG A 7 13.73 21.41 -2.32
C ARG A 7 13.31 20.01 -2.75
N MET A 8 13.91 18.97 -2.17
CA MET A 8 13.57 17.56 -2.47
C MET A 8 12.10 17.27 -2.18
N GLU A 9 11.57 17.76 -1.05
CA GLU A 9 10.15 17.59 -0.74
C GLU A 9 9.23 18.23 -1.77
N ARG A 10 9.55 19.43 -2.25
CA ARG A 10 8.77 20.11 -3.31
C ARG A 10 8.78 19.30 -4.61
N GLU A 11 9.94 18.81 -5.04
CA GLU A 11 10.07 17.99 -6.25
C GLU A 11 9.29 16.69 -6.14
N LEU A 12 9.39 15.99 -5.01
CA LEU A 12 8.63 14.76 -4.75
C LEU A 12 7.13 15.02 -4.74
N ARG A 13 6.67 16.10 -4.10
CA ARG A 13 5.25 16.47 -4.10
C ARG A 13 4.73 16.81 -5.50
N ALA A 14 5.54 17.47 -6.32
CA ALA A 14 5.17 17.76 -7.70
C ALA A 14 4.97 16.50 -8.52
N ARG A 15 5.78 15.46 -8.29
CA ARG A 15 5.63 14.13 -8.92
C ARG A 15 4.47 13.32 -8.36
N ALA A 16 4.15 13.48 -7.06
CA ALA A 16 3.07 12.77 -6.40
C ALA A 16 1.67 13.22 -6.86
N LYS A 17 1.49 14.52 -7.09
CA LYS A 17 0.19 15.14 -7.42
C LYS A 17 -0.52 14.53 -8.63
N PRO A 18 0.16 14.24 -9.76
CA PRO A 18 -0.50 13.70 -10.94
C PRO A 18 -0.80 12.20 -10.86
N ASP A 19 -0.27 11.47 -9.88
CA ASP A 19 -0.49 10.02 -9.77
C ASP A 19 -1.82 9.71 -9.03
N PRO A 20 -2.83 9.17 -9.73
CA PRO A 20 -4.12 8.85 -9.14
C PRO A 20 -4.01 7.79 -8.02
N ARG A 21 -3.01 6.91 -8.06
CA ARG A 21 -2.75 5.90 -7.04
C ARG A 21 -2.35 6.55 -5.72
N VAL A 22 -1.50 7.59 -5.77
CA VAL A 22 -1.08 8.35 -4.59
C VAL A 22 -2.29 9.04 -3.96
N THR A 23 -3.10 9.73 -4.78
CA THR A 23 -4.31 10.43 -4.31
C THR A 23 -5.30 9.46 -3.66
N ALA A 24 -5.54 8.30 -4.29
CA ALA A 24 -6.44 7.27 -3.76
C ALA A 24 -5.95 6.70 -2.43
N LEU A 25 -4.64 6.44 -2.29
CA LEU A 25 -4.07 5.95 -1.03
C LEU A 25 -4.12 6.98 0.09
N MET A 26 -4.00 8.26 -0.20
CA MET A 26 -4.10 9.34 0.79
C MET A 26 -5.50 9.47 1.42
N ALA A 27 -6.54 8.90 0.80
CA ALA A 27 -7.87 8.84 1.39
C ALA A 27 -7.95 7.88 2.61
N MET A 28 -6.93 7.05 2.83
CA MET A 28 -6.90 6.14 3.97
C MET A 28 -6.46 6.83 5.27
N PRO A 29 -7.05 6.45 6.42
CA PRO A 29 -6.66 6.98 7.71
C PRO A 29 -5.15 6.79 7.98
N GLY A 30 -4.46 7.87 8.36
CA GLY A 30 -3.06 7.86 8.73
C GLY A 30 -2.06 7.81 7.56
N VAL A 31 -2.54 7.70 6.32
CA VAL A 31 -1.68 7.67 5.12
C VAL A 31 -1.48 9.09 4.60
N GLY A 32 -0.26 9.60 4.74
CA GLY A 32 0.17 10.85 4.14
C GLY A 32 0.80 10.64 2.76
N TRP A 33 1.13 11.75 2.07
CA TRP A 33 1.72 11.72 0.73
C TRP A 33 3.05 10.95 0.67
N ILE A 34 3.92 11.07 1.69
CA ILE A 34 5.18 10.31 1.77
C ILE A 34 4.90 8.80 1.82
N THR A 35 3.97 8.38 2.69
CA THR A 35 3.57 6.98 2.80
C THR A 35 3.01 6.45 1.49
N ALA A 36 2.09 7.22 0.85
CA ALA A 36 1.49 6.84 -0.41
C ALA A 36 2.54 6.72 -1.53
N MET A 37 3.42 7.72 -1.68
CA MET A 37 4.52 7.70 -2.66
C MET A 37 5.46 6.51 -2.45
N THR A 38 5.89 6.26 -1.21
CA THR A 38 6.75 5.12 -0.89
C THR A 38 6.08 3.81 -1.26
N LEU A 39 4.78 3.67 -0.94
CA LEU A 39 4.02 2.45 -1.29
C LEU A 39 3.91 2.26 -2.80
N VAL A 40 3.59 3.32 -3.55
CA VAL A 40 3.48 3.24 -5.02
C VAL A 40 4.84 2.90 -5.64
N ALA A 41 5.92 3.54 -5.19
CA ALA A 41 7.27 3.33 -5.72
C ALA A 41 7.76 1.89 -5.44
N GLU A 42 7.57 1.38 -4.23
CA GLU A 42 8.05 0.06 -3.82
C GLU A 42 7.19 -1.09 -4.35
N ILE A 43 5.87 -0.91 -4.39
CA ILE A 43 4.95 -1.92 -4.92
C ILE A 43 5.06 -2.00 -6.45
N GLY A 44 5.22 -0.87 -7.13
CA GLY A 44 5.22 -0.81 -8.60
C GLY A 44 3.89 -1.26 -9.19
N ASP A 45 3.91 -2.30 -10.03
CA ASP A 45 2.71 -2.90 -10.61
C ASP A 45 2.02 -3.81 -9.59
N ILE A 46 0.77 -3.47 -9.24
CA ILE A 46 -0.03 -4.24 -8.28
C ILE A 46 -0.51 -5.57 -8.90
N SER A 47 -0.55 -5.71 -10.22
CA SER A 47 -1.02 -6.92 -10.91
C SER A 47 -0.16 -8.15 -10.59
N ARG A 48 1.13 -7.94 -10.29
CA ARG A 48 2.07 -9.00 -9.89
C ARG A 48 1.67 -9.73 -8.61
N PHE A 49 0.76 -9.17 -7.83
CA PHE A 49 0.24 -9.82 -6.62
C PHE A 49 -1.17 -10.36 -6.86
N ALA A 50 -1.31 -11.68 -6.77
CA ALA A 50 -2.62 -12.32 -6.95
C ALA A 50 -3.61 -11.97 -5.81
N THR A 51 -3.13 -11.72 -4.60
CA THR A 51 -3.97 -11.44 -3.43
C THR A 51 -3.30 -10.45 -2.47
N ALA A 52 -4.10 -9.76 -1.66
CA ALA A 52 -3.61 -8.91 -0.56
C ALA A 52 -2.70 -9.67 0.41
N ARG A 53 -2.94 -10.97 0.62
CA ARG A 53 -2.09 -11.83 1.46
C ARG A 53 -0.68 -11.99 0.86
N LYS A 54 -0.56 -12.11 -0.45
CA LYS A 54 0.73 -12.20 -1.15
C LYS A 54 1.51 -10.88 -1.03
N LEU A 55 0.83 -9.74 -1.17
CA LEU A 55 1.44 -8.43 -0.92
C LEU A 55 1.93 -8.29 0.53
N CYS A 56 1.13 -8.69 1.52
CA CYS A 56 1.55 -8.66 2.92
C CYS A 56 2.72 -9.62 3.21
N ALA A 57 2.80 -10.76 2.51
CA ALA A 57 3.92 -11.68 2.61
C ALA A 57 5.19 -11.08 2.03
N TRP A 58 5.09 -10.47 0.84
CA TRP A 58 6.20 -9.77 0.19
C TRP A 58 6.75 -8.64 1.07
N ALA A 59 5.88 -7.87 1.73
CA ALA A 59 6.30 -6.82 2.67
C ALA A 59 6.87 -7.37 4.00
N GLY A 60 6.80 -8.68 4.24
CA GLY A 60 7.27 -9.32 5.46
C GLY A 60 6.43 -9.02 6.71
N LEU A 61 5.16 -8.63 6.51
CA LEU A 61 4.21 -8.35 7.59
C LEU A 61 3.36 -9.57 8.02
N ILE A 62 3.76 -10.77 7.60
CA ILE A 62 3.13 -12.01 8.03
C ILE A 62 3.96 -12.69 9.12
N PRO A 63 3.34 -13.41 10.07
CA PRO A 63 4.06 -14.19 11.05
C PRO A 63 4.88 -15.30 10.39
N ALA A 64 6.09 -15.54 10.87
CA ALA A 64 6.82 -16.75 10.57
C ALA A 64 6.09 -17.92 11.23
N VAL A 65 5.78 -18.95 10.44
CA VAL A 65 5.14 -20.18 10.94
C VAL A 65 6.22 -21.25 11.05
N ARG A 66 6.39 -21.78 12.25
CA ARG A 66 7.23 -22.94 12.50
C ARG A 66 6.31 -24.12 12.80
N ASN A 67 6.27 -25.06 11.89
CA ASN A 67 5.56 -26.31 12.08
C ASN A 67 6.56 -27.36 12.57
N SER A 68 6.33 -27.93 13.73
CA SER A 68 6.82 -29.25 14.10
C SER A 68 5.62 -30.19 14.12
N ASP A 69 5.85 -31.48 13.90
CA ASP A 69 4.79 -32.53 13.63
C ASP A 69 3.55 -32.45 14.54
N ARG A 70 3.63 -31.85 15.70
CA ARG A 70 2.52 -31.75 16.68
C ARG A 70 2.13 -30.34 17.09
N THR A 71 2.85 -29.29 16.66
CA THR A 71 2.59 -27.94 17.18
C THR A 71 2.87 -26.85 16.13
N VAL A 72 1.86 -26.03 15.83
CA VAL A 72 2.01 -24.82 15.01
C VAL A 72 2.36 -23.66 15.91
N ARG A 73 3.57 -23.12 15.80
CA ARG A 73 3.99 -21.92 16.54
C ARG A 73 4.08 -20.73 15.59
N HIS A 74 3.34 -19.67 15.93
CA HIS A 74 3.45 -18.38 15.26
C HIS A 74 4.57 -17.55 15.91
N GLY A 75 5.62 -17.30 15.15
CA GLY A 75 6.75 -16.44 15.57
C GLY A 75 6.51 -14.95 15.27
N HIS A 76 7.60 -14.18 15.31
CA HIS A 76 7.60 -12.78 14.87
C HIS A 76 7.29 -12.68 13.36
N ILE A 77 7.02 -11.46 12.88
CA ILE A 77 6.89 -11.22 11.44
C ILE A 77 8.19 -11.60 10.73
N THR A 78 8.08 -12.05 9.48
CA THR A 78 9.23 -12.55 8.70
C THR A 78 10.27 -11.48 8.43
N LYS A 79 9.87 -10.21 8.39
CA LYS A 79 10.69 -9.02 8.04
C LYS A 79 11.39 -9.13 6.67
N GLN A 80 10.99 -10.07 5.84
CA GLN A 80 11.44 -10.17 4.45
C GLN A 80 10.86 -9.00 3.63
N GLY A 81 11.55 -8.62 2.55
CA GLY A 81 11.12 -7.51 1.69
C GLY A 81 11.51 -6.12 2.22
N SER A 82 10.90 -5.09 1.64
CA SER A 82 11.28 -3.70 1.87
C SER A 82 11.08 -3.24 3.33
N SER A 83 12.17 -2.75 3.93
CA SER A 83 12.12 -2.11 5.25
C SER A 83 11.40 -0.76 5.20
N ALA A 84 11.51 -0.04 4.09
CA ALA A 84 10.84 1.24 3.87
C ALA A 84 9.31 1.08 3.92
N VAL A 85 8.78 0.07 3.21
CA VAL A 85 7.33 -0.25 3.25
C VAL A 85 6.86 -0.54 4.67
N ARG A 86 7.59 -1.36 5.42
CA ARG A 86 7.23 -1.67 6.80
C ARG A 86 7.27 -0.45 7.70
N TRP A 87 8.29 0.39 7.54
CA TRP A 87 8.44 1.61 8.33
C TRP A 87 7.29 2.57 8.09
N VAL A 88 7.03 2.98 6.83
CA VAL A 88 5.95 3.93 6.53
C VAL A 88 4.57 3.42 6.92
N LEU A 89 4.33 2.10 6.82
CA LEU A 89 3.07 1.48 7.27
C LEU A 89 2.94 1.45 8.79
N CYS A 90 4.02 1.25 9.54
CA CYS A 90 3.99 1.34 10.99
C CYS A 90 3.73 2.77 11.46
N GLU A 91 4.34 3.79 10.82
CA GLU A 91 4.07 5.19 11.08
C GLU A 91 2.61 5.56 10.75
N ALA A 92 2.09 5.14 9.60
CA ALA A 92 0.69 5.31 9.26
C ALA A 92 -0.24 4.63 10.28
N ALA A 93 0.11 3.42 10.73
CA ALA A 93 -0.66 2.67 11.73
C ALA A 93 -0.73 3.39 13.09
N GLN A 94 0.32 4.13 13.50
CA GLN A 94 0.30 4.93 14.72
C GLN A 94 -0.80 6.00 14.71
N ARG A 95 -1.08 6.57 13.54
CA ARG A 95 -2.15 7.56 13.35
C ARG A 95 -3.51 6.91 13.13
N ALA A 96 -3.53 5.84 12.32
CA ALA A 96 -4.76 5.13 11.98
C ALA A 96 -5.39 4.39 13.17
N ARG A 97 -4.60 3.97 14.17
CA ARG A 97 -5.06 3.17 15.31
C ARG A 97 -6.17 3.82 16.17
N THR A 98 -6.31 5.13 16.12
CA THR A 98 -7.34 5.89 16.86
C THR A 98 -8.56 6.21 16.01
N GLN A 99 -8.54 5.88 14.72
CA GLN A 99 -9.59 6.24 13.75
C GLN A 99 -10.37 5.00 13.28
N PRO A 100 -11.66 5.16 12.97
CA PRO A 100 -12.39 4.10 12.26
C PRO A 100 -11.74 3.78 10.90
N PRO A 101 -11.75 2.53 10.46
CA PRO A 101 -12.30 1.34 11.10
C PRO A 101 -11.28 0.59 12.00
N PHE A 102 -10.11 1.16 12.29
CA PHE A 102 -9.00 0.45 12.94
C PHE A 102 -9.03 0.51 14.47
N ALA A 103 -9.69 1.51 15.07
CA ALA A 103 -9.64 1.77 16.50
C ALA A 103 -10.07 0.57 17.35
N ARG A 104 -11.22 -0.02 17.05
CA ARG A 104 -11.70 -1.21 17.77
C ARG A 104 -10.78 -2.40 17.61
N PHE A 105 -10.34 -2.67 16.39
CA PHE A 105 -9.41 -3.77 16.12
C PHE A 105 -8.07 -3.61 16.85
N TYR A 106 -7.53 -2.37 16.85
CA TYR A 106 -6.31 -2.06 17.58
C TYR A 106 -6.48 -2.31 19.08
N ALA A 107 -7.55 -1.79 19.70
CA ALA A 107 -7.82 -1.93 21.12
C ALA A 107 -7.91 -3.41 21.56
N GLU A 108 -8.66 -4.22 20.80
CA GLU A 108 -8.79 -5.66 21.06
C GLU A 108 -7.46 -6.41 20.92
N CYS A 109 -6.67 -6.08 19.89
CA CYS A 109 -5.36 -6.69 19.67
C CYS A 109 -4.35 -6.27 20.75
N ALA A 110 -4.33 -4.98 21.10
CA ALA A 110 -3.41 -4.44 22.10
C ALA A 110 -3.66 -5.05 23.48
N ARG A 111 -4.92 -5.23 23.86
CA ARG A 111 -5.30 -5.88 25.14
C ARG A 111 -4.79 -7.32 25.22
N ARG A 112 -4.83 -8.08 24.10
CA ARG A 112 -4.45 -9.51 24.10
C ARG A 112 -2.97 -9.76 23.83
N ARG A 113 -2.33 -8.95 23.01
CA ARG A 113 -0.99 -9.22 22.45
C ARG A 113 0.01 -8.09 22.68
N GLY A 114 -0.41 -6.99 23.28
CA GLY A 114 0.41 -5.82 23.52
C GLY A 114 0.43 -4.83 22.35
N ARG A 115 0.83 -3.59 22.67
CA ARG A 115 0.78 -2.43 21.78
C ARG A 115 1.57 -2.60 20.48
N HIS A 116 2.79 -3.11 20.54
CA HIS A 116 3.66 -3.23 19.37
C HIS A 116 3.10 -4.23 18.35
N ILE A 117 2.59 -5.37 18.82
CA ILE A 117 1.96 -6.37 17.95
C ILE A 117 0.69 -5.80 17.32
N ALA A 118 -0.10 -5.02 18.08
CA ALA A 118 -1.31 -4.38 17.57
C ALA A 118 -1.03 -3.36 16.48
N ILE A 119 0.05 -2.56 16.59
CA ILE A 119 0.46 -1.62 15.54
C ILE A 119 0.82 -2.36 14.25
N VAL A 120 1.62 -3.43 14.35
CA VAL A 120 1.99 -4.24 13.18
C VAL A 120 0.74 -4.90 12.55
N ALA A 121 -0.22 -5.32 13.35
CA ALA A 121 -1.48 -5.87 12.87
C ALA A 121 -2.32 -4.82 12.11
N VAL A 122 -2.37 -3.57 12.59
CA VAL A 122 -2.98 -2.44 11.88
C VAL A 122 -2.22 -2.14 10.58
N ALA A 123 -0.89 -2.08 10.61
CA ALA A 123 -0.05 -1.87 9.42
C ALA A 123 -0.34 -2.92 8.33
N ARG A 124 -0.48 -4.19 8.71
CA ARG A 124 -0.87 -5.26 7.79
C ARG A 124 -2.27 -5.05 7.20
N LYS A 125 -3.25 -4.61 8.01
CA LYS A 125 -4.60 -4.28 7.51
C LYS A 125 -4.60 -3.08 6.57
N LEU A 126 -3.78 -2.07 6.85
CA LEU A 126 -3.57 -0.93 5.96
C LEU A 126 -3.04 -1.41 4.60
N LEU A 127 -2.00 -2.25 4.60
CA LEU A 127 -1.42 -2.76 3.35
C LEU A 127 -2.42 -3.62 2.55
N ALA A 128 -3.22 -4.45 3.24
CA ALA A 128 -4.27 -5.20 2.57
C ALA A 128 -5.33 -4.29 1.91
N ARG A 129 -5.65 -3.16 2.55
CA ARG A 129 -6.57 -2.16 1.97
C ARG A 129 -5.93 -1.41 0.80
N CYS A 130 -4.63 -1.09 0.88
CA CYS A 130 -3.86 -0.53 -0.24
C CYS A 130 -3.96 -1.43 -1.48
N PHE A 131 -3.86 -2.75 -1.32
CA PHE A 131 -3.99 -3.70 -2.43
C PHE A 131 -5.31 -3.52 -3.19
N HIS A 132 -6.43 -3.43 -2.49
CA HIS A 132 -7.74 -3.26 -3.13
C HIS A 132 -7.87 -1.91 -3.82
N ILE A 133 -7.45 -0.83 -3.17
CA ILE A 133 -7.47 0.53 -3.75
C ILE A 133 -6.62 0.59 -5.03
N LEU A 134 -5.40 0.06 -5.00
CA LEU A 134 -4.53 0.07 -6.18
C LEU A 134 -5.10 -0.77 -7.33
N LYS A 135 -5.71 -1.92 -7.02
CA LYS A 135 -6.40 -2.74 -8.03
C LYS A 135 -7.57 -2.00 -8.67
N GLU A 136 -8.36 -1.26 -7.91
CA GLU A 136 -9.48 -0.46 -8.39
C GLU A 136 -9.00 0.70 -9.29
N VAL A 137 -7.95 1.40 -8.89
CA VAL A 137 -7.37 2.50 -9.67
C VAL A 137 -6.82 2.00 -11.00
N ASP A 138 -6.07 0.88 -10.99
CA ASP A 138 -5.51 0.31 -12.23
C ASP A 138 -6.63 -0.21 -13.16
N ALA A 139 -7.68 -0.85 -12.63
CA ALA A 139 -8.82 -1.27 -13.41
C ALA A 139 -9.57 -0.09 -14.07
N THR A 140 -9.71 1.02 -13.34
CA THR A 140 -10.32 2.25 -13.87
C THR A 140 -9.46 2.87 -14.96
N ALA A 141 -8.13 2.88 -14.81
CA ALA A 141 -7.20 3.41 -15.81
C ALA A 141 -7.26 2.60 -17.13
N ILE A 142 -7.36 1.28 -17.04
CA ILE A 142 -7.50 0.40 -18.22
C ILE A 142 -8.82 0.68 -18.95
N SER A 143 -9.94 0.79 -18.23
CA SER A 143 -11.25 1.06 -18.85
C SER A 143 -11.33 2.43 -19.54
N ILE A 144 -10.62 3.45 -19.05
CA ILE A 144 -10.54 4.77 -19.69
C ILE A 144 -9.63 4.72 -20.92
N GLY A 145 -8.54 3.93 -20.89
CA GLY A 145 -7.61 3.76 -22.00
C GLY A 145 -8.21 3.01 -23.19
N GLU A 146 -9.11 2.06 -22.98
CA GLU A 146 -9.80 1.31 -24.02
C GLU A 146 -10.93 2.10 -24.72
N GLY A 147 -11.34 3.24 -24.17
CA GLY A 147 -12.41 4.10 -24.70
C GLY A 147 -11.98 5.06 -25.80
N HIS A 148 -10.73 5.03 -26.29
CA HIS A 148 -10.31 5.88 -27.42
C HIS A 148 -10.38 5.09 -28.74
N PRO A 149 -11.42 5.25 -29.58
CA PRO A 149 -11.48 4.58 -30.87
C PRO A 149 -10.37 5.14 -31.76
N ALA A 150 -9.43 4.30 -32.14
CA ALA A 150 -8.46 4.60 -33.19
C ALA A 150 -9.25 5.04 -34.45
N GLY A 151 -9.14 6.33 -34.74
CA GLY A 151 -9.72 6.90 -35.97
C GLY A 151 -9.23 6.11 -37.16
N ARG A 152 -10.16 5.45 -37.87
CA ARG A 152 -9.91 4.87 -39.18
C ARG A 152 -9.53 6.02 -40.11
N ALA A 153 -8.27 6.14 -40.43
CA ALA A 153 -7.82 6.85 -41.61
C ALA A 153 -8.39 6.11 -42.81
N ARG A 154 -9.41 6.70 -43.45
CA ARG A 154 -9.83 6.29 -44.79
C ARG A 154 -8.75 6.78 -45.74
N GLU A 155 -7.89 5.91 -46.19
CA GLU A 155 -7.19 6.07 -47.45
C GLU A 155 -8.23 5.96 -48.58
N SER A 156 -8.59 7.11 -49.11
CA SER A 156 -9.21 7.17 -50.43
C SER A 156 -8.08 7.13 -51.46
N ALA A 157 -7.79 5.96 -51.97
CA ALA A 157 -7.04 5.81 -53.21
C ALA A 157 -7.86 6.42 -54.33
N CYS A 158 -7.31 7.43 -54.96
CA CYS A 158 -7.81 7.98 -56.25
C CYS A 158 -7.19 7.15 -57.38
N ALA A 159 -8.04 6.67 -58.27
CA ALA A 159 -7.70 6.09 -59.55
C ALA A 159 -7.06 7.13 -60.49
#